data_28f01ea66227a56c1c149a05670613e1
#
_entry.id   28f01ea66227a56c1c149a05670613e1
#
_cell.length_a   1.000
_cell.length_b   1.000
_cell.length_c   1.000
_cell.angle_alpha   90.00
_cell.angle_beta   90.00
_cell.angle_gamma   90.00
#
_symmetry.space_group_name_H-M   'P 1'
#
loop_
_entity.id
_entity.type
_entity.pdbx_description
1 polymer ?
#
loop_
_entity_poly.entity_id
_entity_poly.type
_entity_poly.pdbx_seq_one_letter_code
_entity_poly.pdbx_strand_id
1 'polypeptide(L)'
;MELNTYFERMNTSGKSLENYEILKVDIIRRLRTDKEKYTLLWNACSIMEKMILRKHNNEQLDSLRNRYKNVMIEIIQNGNIDNAFEKYQTKFDIEEEEDSDDNQDLEATSIAIGDIAINTENPYKIVKRRTDEHSLLTFPEFLLQVLYICLNMNISEQEKDGKVVEGMLVTDFFDVRKLCDTFKWAFDKRDLDAEIFMRKLGLYRLITDYFIIRMNDEDEEPYPFKLYRGDDKEKMKVRMYLAMLYSASSAMTYYMWMPQLLTYLECFVSINNSLDINATEYLAKLKAIDNKWHPEQSVVDNNLTYTTIDRYWFWRIDYYLWEQRELFFKNELLNVVEKYVFRRKRSIEHIAPQHPKDEYGDKTRFYWDDESRPEVAWKRDCLGNMVMISSGQNSTLTNSCFEVKHAVMQRYASGNGTVESLKMLYVYSKYSSWSLDNIDEHHLFSMKVLKCSYERDSRGWNDFHNINMRNL
;
A
#
# COMPACT_ATOMS: atom_id res chain seq x y z
N MET A 1 36.40 2.12 10.65
CA MET A 1 36.69 2.10 9.19
C MET A 1 36.61 3.53 8.71
N GLU A 2 37.68 4.07 8.12
CA GLU A 2 37.65 5.46 7.63
C GLU A 2 36.68 5.60 6.47
N LEU A 3 35.94 6.67 6.47
CA LEU A 3 34.89 6.94 5.50
C LEU A 3 35.39 6.90 4.05
N ASN A 4 36.61 7.39 3.81
CA ASN A 4 37.24 7.37 2.50
C ASN A 4 37.48 5.93 2.01
N THR A 5 37.89 5.03 2.90
CA THR A 5 38.11 3.61 2.57
C THR A 5 36.79 2.89 2.24
N TYR A 6 35.67 3.29 2.85
CA TYR A 6 34.35 2.80 2.50
C TYR A 6 33.91 3.28 1.11
N PHE A 7 34.08 4.58 0.82
CA PHE A 7 33.80 5.16 -0.51
C PHE A 7 34.68 4.58 -1.61
N GLU A 8 35.98 4.36 -1.35
CA GLU A 8 36.89 3.74 -2.31
C GLU A 8 36.50 2.30 -2.64
N ARG A 9 36.11 1.50 -1.63
CA ARG A 9 35.64 0.12 -1.85
C ARG A 9 34.32 0.06 -2.63
N MET A 10 33.40 0.97 -2.38
CA MET A 10 32.12 1.02 -3.08
C MET A 10 32.29 1.49 -4.54
N ASN A 11 33.15 2.48 -4.80
CA ASN A 11 33.44 2.96 -6.15
C ASN A 11 34.19 1.92 -7.01
N THR A 12 35.01 1.06 -6.41
CA THR A 12 35.68 -0.04 -7.12
C THR A 12 34.72 -1.16 -7.51
N SER A 13 33.55 -1.27 -6.88
CA SER A 13 32.52 -2.27 -7.24
C SER A 13 31.55 -1.80 -8.33
N GLY A 14 31.70 -0.58 -8.86
CA GLY A 14 30.87 -0.05 -9.97
C GLY A 14 29.39 0.19 -9.63
N LYS A 15 28.97 0.08 -8.37
CA LYS A 15 27.62 0.42 -7.90
C LYS A 15 27.58 1.87 -7.42
N SER A 16 26.67 2.66 -7.99
CA SER A 16 26.32 3.98 -7.44
C SER A 16 25.75 3.82 -6.05
N LEU A 17 26.23 4.66 -5.09
CA LEU A 17 25.66 4.71 -3.74
C LEU A 17 24.20 5.17 -3.79
N GLU A 18 23.34 4.47 -3.08
CA GLU A 18 21.96 4.90 -2.89
C GLU A 18 21.90 6.14 -1.97
N ASN A 19 20.95 7.03 -2.23
CA ASN A 19 20.82 8.28 -1.47
C ASN A 19 20.70 8.06 0.04
N TYR A 20 20.09 6.97 0.49
CA TYR A 20 19.97 6.66 1.92
C TYR A 20 21.30 6.21 2.55
N GLU A 21 22.25 5.69 1.78
CA GLU A 21 23.59 5.35 2.27
C GLU A 21 24.42 6.63 2.50
N ILE A 22 24.26 7.63 1.61
CA ILE A 22 24.86 8.96 1.79
C ILE A 22 24.26 9.64 3.03
N LEU A 23 22.95 9.59 3.16
CA LEU A 23 22.22 10.14 4.31
C LEU A 23 22.65 9.48 5.63
N LYS A 24 22.87 8.15 5.64
CA LYS A 24 23.39 7.42 6.80
C LYS A 24 24.63 8.07 7.38
N VAL A 25 25.57 8.41 6.52
CA VAL A 25 26.84 9.02 6.94
C VAL A 25 26.60 10.38 7.59
N ASP A 26 25.71 11.21 7.05
CA ASP A 26 25.41 12.52 7.62
C ASP A 26 24.74 12.39 9.00
N ILE A 27 23.75 11.49 9.13
CA ILE A 27 23.07 11.23 10.40
C ILE A 27 24.06 10.69 11.45
N ILE A 28 24.87 9.68 11.13
CA ILE A 28 25.82 9.08 12.07
C ILE A 28 26.89 10.10 12.54
N ARG A 29 27.30 11.04 11.69
CA ARG A 29 28.21 12.13 12.09
C ARG A 29 27.59 13.04 13.15
N ARG A 30 26.30 13.30 13.10
CA ARG A 30 25.54 14.17 14.00
C ARG A 30 25.23 13.53 15.36
N LEU A 31 25.36 12.21 15.48
CA LEU A 31 25.16 11.50 16.75
C LEU A 31 26.30 11.84 17.74
N ARG A 32 25.94 12.00 19.01
CA ARG A 32 26.83 12.32 20.11
C ARG A 32 27.48 11.08 20.72
N THR A 33 26.69 9.99 20.79
CA THR A 33 27.07 8.73 21.45
C THR A 33 26.78 7.54 20.53
N ASP A 34 27.31 6.37 20.84
CA ASP A 34 26.92 5.05 20.35
C ASP A 34 26.78 4.91 18.83
N LYS A 35 27.65 5.59 18.07
CA LYS A 35 27.60 5.62 16.59
C LYS A 35 27.60 4.23 15.97
N GLU A 36 28.31 3.29 16.56
CA GLU A 36 28.40 1.92 16.08
C GLU A 36 27.06 1.21 16.21
N LYS A 37 26.40 1.31 17.37
CA LYS A 37 25.07 0.73 17.61
C LYS A 37 24.00 1.31 16.69
N TYR A 38 24.00 2.64 16.50
CA TYR A 38 23.08 3.28 15.56
C TYR A 38 23.36 2.91 14.10
N THR A 39 24.63 2.60 13.76
CA THR A 39 24.98 2.08 12.44
C THR A 39 24.37 0.69 12.22
N LEU A 40 24.45 -0.18 13.21
CA LEU A 40 23.80 -1.52 13.17
C LEU A 40 22.28 -1.38 13.08
N LEU A 41 21.68 -0.49 13.87
CA LEU A 41 20.25 -0.22 13.81
C LEU A 41 19.80 0.24 12.41
N TRP A 42 20.54 1.19 11.80
CA TRP A 42 20.25 1.65 10.45
C TRP A 42 20.29 0.50 9.45
N ASN A 43 21.34 -0.33 9.50
CA ASN A 43 21.49 -1.49 8.62
C ASN A 43 20.31 -2.47 8.78
N ALA A 44 19.92 -2.77 10.02
CA ALA A 44 18.77 -3.64 10.28
C ALA A 44 17.46 -3.05 9.74
N CYS A 45 17.23 -1.73 9.93
CA CYS A 45 16.05 -1.05 9.43
C CYS A 45 16.01 -0.96 7.91
N SER A 46 17.17 -0.90 7.23
CA SER A 46 17.23 -0.73 5.78
C SER A 46 16.81 -1.97 5.00
N ILE A 47 16.85 -3.14 5.61
CA ILE A 47 16.44 -4.41 4.98
C ILE A 47 14.92 -4.55 5.09
N MET A 48 14.18 -3.90 4.17
CA MET A 48 12.71 -3.88 4.20
C MET A 48 12.07 -5.21 3.78
N GLU A 49 12.81 -6.08 3.11
CA GLU A 49 12.39 -7.42 2.69
C GLU A 49 12.27 -8.40 3.85
N LYS A 50 12.89 -8.11 4.97
CA LYS A 50 12.90 -8.99 6.15
C LYS A 50 12.36 -8.25 7.37
N MET A 51 11.69 -8.99 8.26
CA MET A 51 11.30 -8.45 9.56
C MET A 51 12.54 -8.23 10.43
N ILE A 52 12.54 -7.15 11.21
CA ILE A 52 13.69 -6.82 12.08
C ILE A 52 13.86 -7.86 13.21
N LEU A 53 12.77 -8.36 13.77
CA LEU A 53 12.78 -9.49 14.71
C LEU A 53 12.21 -10.71 14.01
N ARG A 54 13.08 -11.65 13.65
CA ARG A 54 12.67 -12.89 12.97
C ARG A 54 12.23 -13.96 13.97
N LYS A 55 11.38 -14.84 13.50
CA LYS A 55 11.02 -16.06 14.20
C LYS A 55 12.24 -17.01 14.18
N HIS A 56 12.66 -17.50 15.34
CA HIS A 56 13.68 -18.54 15.42
C HIS A 56 13.09 -19.91 15.08
N ASN A 57 13.94 -20.85 14.63
CA ASN A 57 13.55 -22.24 14.45
C ASN A 57 12.93 -22.77 15.75
N ASN A 58 11.71 -23.37 15.65
CA ASN A 58 10.93 -23.86 16.80
C ASN A 58 10.42 -22.81 17.79
N GLU A 59 10.53 -21.51 17.51
CA GLU A 59 9.97 -20.47 18.37
C GLU A 59 8.44 -20.48 18.27
N GLN A 60 7.77 -20.43 19.43
CA GLN A 60 6.31 -20.23 19.48
C GLN A 60 5.96 -18.79 19.08
N LEU A 61 4.82 -18.60 18.41
CA LEU A 61 4.37 -17.28 17.98
C LEU A 61 4.22 -16.27 19.14
N ASP A 62 3.79 -16.76 20.31
CA ASP A 62 3.66 -15.92 21.52
C ASP A 62 5.03 -15.47 22.07
N SER A 63 6.08 -16.25 21.87
CA SER A 63 7.46 -15.82 22.20
C SER A 63 7.89 -14.66 21.32
N LEU A 64 7.67 -14.75 20.02
CA LEU A 64 7.95 -13.67 19.07
C LEU A 64 7.15 -12.41 19.42
N ARG A 65 5.84 -12.53 19.73
CA ARG A 65 4.99 -11.42 20.19
C ARG A 65 5.56 -10.75 21.44
N ASN A 66 5.99 -11.54 22.42
CA ASN A 66 6.58 -11.02 23.64
C ASN A 66 7.91 -10.31 23.39
N ARG A 67 8.73 -10.79 22.44
CA ARG A 67 9.96 -10.08 22.03
C ARG A 67 9.64 -8.72 21.44
N TYR A 68 8.71 -8.62 20.46
CA TYR A 68 8.26 -7.35 19.91
C TYR A 68 7.75 -6.41 20.99
N LYS A 69 6.90 -6.93 21.89
CA LYS A 69 6.35 -6.17 23.00
C LYS A 69 7.45 -5.57 23.89
N ASN A 70 8.36 -6.42 24.37
CA ASN A 70 9.40 -5.99 25.29
C ASN A 70 10.32 -4.93 24.69
N VAL A 71 10.72 -5.11 23.43
CA VAL A 71 11.59 -4.15 22.74
C VAL A 71 10.86 -2.82 22.50
N MET A 72 9.64 -2.82 22.02
CA MET A 72 8.89 -1.59 21.78
C MET A 72 8.65 -0.82 23.07
N ILE A 73 8.24 -1.50 24.15
CA ILE A 73 7.98 -0.87 25.44
C ILE A 73 9.25 -0.28 26.01
N GLU A 74 10.39 -0.97 25.93
CA GLU A 74 11.68 -0.46 26.41
C GLU A 74 12.10 0.82 25.64
N ILE A 75 11.95 0.85 24.33
CA ILE A 75 12.25 2.06 23.55
C ILE A 75 11.31 3.20 23.93
N ILE A 76 10.01 2.93 24.11
CA ILE A 76 9.02 3.96 24.45
C ILE A 76 9.25 4.51 25.85
N GLN A 77 9.49 3.66 26.84
CA GLN A 77 9.56 4.08 28.26
C GLN A 77 10.94 4.62 28.65
N ASN A 78 12.00 3.98 28.17
CA ASN A 78 13.37 4.31 28.62
C ASN A 78 14.12 5.16 27.60
N GLY A 79 13.60 5.29 26.38
CA GLY A 79 14.26 6.02 25.30
C GLY A 79 15.58 5.39 24.86
N ASN A 80 15.93 4.22 25.40
CA ASN A 80 17.19 3.56 25.18
C ASN A 80 17.03 2.39 24.19
N ILE A 81 17.60 2.55 23.01
CA ILE A 81 17.66 1.51 21.99
C ILE A 81 18.70 0.45 22.35
N ASP A 82 19.72 0.80 23.11
CA ASP A 82 20.90 -0.04 23.34
C ASP A 82 20.51 -1.38 23.98
N ASN A 83 19.73 -1.35 25.05
CA ASN A 83 19.28 -2.58 25.71
C ASN A 83 18.26 -3.38 24.88
N ALA A 84 17.50 -2.69 24.03
CA ALA A 84 16.48 -3.32 23.19
C ALA A 84 17.09 -4.19 22.10
N PHE A 85 18.20 -3.75 21.51
CA PHE A 85 18.84 -4.47 20.41
C PHE A 85 20.04 -5.32 20.85
N GLU A 86 20.80 -4.97 21.89
CA GLU A 86 21.93 -5.82 22.39
C GLU A 86 21.49 -7.24 22.73
N LYS A 87 20.31 -7.39 23.32
CA LYS A 87 19.74 -8.71 23.65
C LYS A 87 19.38 -9.55 22.43
N TYR A 88 19.25 -8.93 21.26
CA TYR A 88 18.73 -9.54 20.03
C TYR A 88 19.72 -9.47 18.85
N GLN A 89 20.73 -8.62 18.93
CA GLN A 89 21.76 -8.43 17.90
C GLN A 89 22.71 -9.61 17.73
N THR A 90 22.97 -10.38 18.78
CA THR A 90 23.90 -11.53 18.73
C THR A 90 23.50 -12.62 17.73
N LYS A 91 22.41 -12.44 17.01
CA LYS A 91 21.94 -13.37 15.97
C LYS A 91 21.72 -12.75 14.59
N PHE A 92 21.94 -11.45 14.41
CA PHE A 92 21.86 -10.83 13.08
C PHE A 92 23.06 -11.16 12.19
N ASP A 93 24.21 -11.50 12.79
CA ASP A 93 25.47 -11.67 12.08
C ASP A 93 25.85 -13.14 11.81
N ILE A 94 25.06 -14.15 12.25
CA ILE A 94 25.54 -15.54 12.25
C ILE A 94 24.71 -16.47 11.35
N GLU A 95 23.59 -16.08 10.82
CA GLU A 95 22.88 -16.89 9.83
C GLU A 95 23.03 -16.31 8.41
N GLU A 96 24.27 -16.18 7.91
CA GLU A 96 24.59 -16.65 6.58
C GLU A 96 24.37 -18.17 6.62
N GLU A 97 23.13 -18.56 6.38
CA GLU A 97 22.68 -19.83 5.83
C GLU A 97 23.53 -21.07 6.06
N GLU A 98 23.15 -21.80 7.04
CA GLU A 98 23.09 -23.25 6.90
C GLU A 98 21.63 -23.66 6.58
N ASP A 99 21.14 -23.40 5.38
CA ASP A 99 20.15 -24.24 4.73
C ASP A 99 20.89 -25.45 4.17
N SER A 100 21.20 -26.37 5.08
CA SER A 100 21.57 -27.72 4.72
C SER A 100 20.28 -28.49 4.48
N ASP A 101 19.93 -28.66 3.20
CA ASP A 101 19.57 -29.96 2.64
C ASP A 101 19.31 -29.79 1.14
N ASP A 102 20.37 -29.81 0.41
CA ASP A 102 20.55 -30.55 -0.86
C ASP A 102 22.02 -30.39 -1.29
N ASN A 103 22.90 -31.15 -0.62
CA ASN A 103 24.24 -31.37 -1.10
C ASN A 103 24.18 -32.24 -2.35
N GLN A 104 24.24 -31.62 -3.52
CA GLN A 104 24.93 -32.20 -4.66
C GLN A 104 26.03 -31.24 -5.10
N ASP A 105 27.24 -31.67 -4.82
CA ASP A 105 28.55 -31.28 -5.33
C ASP A 105 28.59 -30.11 -6.34
N LEU A 106 28.92 -28.92 -5.87
CA LEU A 106 29.57 -27.92 -6.69
C LEU A 106 30.88 -27.55 -5.98
N GLU A 107 31.95 -28.18 -6.38
CA GLU A 107 33.32 -27.79 -6.07
C GLU A 107 33.50 -26.29 -6.37
N ALA A 108 34.01 -25.56 -5.37
CA ALA A 108 34.44 -24.19 -5.49
C ALA A 108 35.63 -24.10 -6.45
N THR A 109 35.37 -24.03 -7.74
CA THR A 109 36.36 -23.62 -8.73
C THR A 109 36.51 -22.12 -8.69
N SER A 110 37.69 -21.65 -8.29
CA SER A 110 38.15 -20.29 -8.43
C SER A 110 38.13 -19.91 -9.93
N ILE A 111 37.12 -19.14 -10.33
CA ILE A 111 37.03 -18.64 -11.71
C ILE A 111 38.02 -17.50 -11.85
N ALA A 112 39.04 -17.70 -12.68
CA ALA A 112 40.01 -16.66 -13.03
C ALA A 112 39.33 -15.55 -13.85
N ILE A 113 39.75 -14.31 -13.63
CA ILE A 113 39.18 -13.10 -14.26
C ILE A 113 39.17 -13.12 -15.81
N GLY A 114 39.91 -14.08 -16.42
CA GLY A 114 39.95 -14.25 -17.88
C GLY A 114 38.73 -14.95 -18.51
N ASP A 115 37.92 -15.67 -17.74
CA ASP A 115 36.82 -16.47 -18.28
C ASP A 115 35.48 -15.72 -18.35
N ILE A 116 35.44 -14.45 -17.93
CA ILE A 116 34.22 -13.62 -17.90
C ILE A 116 33.86 -13.05 -19.28
N ALA A 117 34.76 -13.18 -20.28
CA ALA A 117 34.65 -12.47 -21.55
C ALA A 117 33.89 -13.22 -22.66
N ILE A 118 33.40 -14.43 -22.48
CA ILE A 118 32.87 -15.27 -23.56
C ILE A 118 31.40 -15.71 -23.40
N ASN A 119 30.72 -15.41 -22.31
CA ASN A 119 29.29 -15.73 -22.19
C ASN A 119 28.44 -14.47 -22.30
N THR A 120 27.90 -14.22 -23.50
CA THR A 120 26.94 -13.15 -23.80
C THR A 120 25.50 -13.43 -23.37
N GLU A 121 25.27 -14.38 -22.48
CA GLU A 121 24.01 -14.55 -21.77
C GLU A 121 24.13 -13.79 -20.45
N ASN A 122 23.35 -12.76 -20.36
CA ASN A 122 23.14 -11.78 -19.32
C ASN A 122 23.66 -12.22 -17.92
N PRO A 123 24.85 -11.75 -17.44
CA PRO A 123 25.40 -12.19 -16.15
C PRO A 123 24.68 -11.58 -14.95
N TYR A 124 23.58 -10.86 -15.15
CA TYR A 124 22.72 -10.28 -14.12
C TYR A 124 21.42 -11.04 -13.86
N LYS A 125 21.38 -12.35 -14.12
CA LYS A 125 20.49 -13.16 -13.28
C LYS A 125 21.10 -13.22 -11.89
N ILE A 126 20.93 -12.12 -11.15
CA ILE A 126 20.90 -12.20 -9.69
C ILE A 126 19.86 -13.29 -9.45
N VAL A 127 20.28 -14.43 -8.94
CA VAL A 127 19.38 -15.39 -8.32
C VAL A 127 18.80 -14.59 -7.15
N LYS A 128 17.68 -13.90 -7.41
CA LYS A 128 16.85 -13.35 -6.35
C LYS A 128 16.47 -14.58 -5.54
N ARG A 129 17.12 -14.80 -4.41
CA ARG A 129 16.56 -15.63 -3.37
C ARG A 129 15.24 -14.96 -3.06
N ARG A 130 14.17 -15.62 -3.44
CA ARG A 130 12.80 -15.14 -3.28
C ARG A 130 12.53 -15.09 -1.79
N THR A 131 12.61 -13.91 -1.21
CA THR A 131 11.90 -13.65 0.05
C THR A 131 10.48 -13.33 -0.36
N ASP A 132 9.58 -14.25 -0.10
CA ASP A 132 8.19 -14.20 -0.54
C ASP A 132 7.40 -13.02 0.02
N GLU A 133 8.01 -12.19 0.89
CA GLU A 133 7.32 -11.11 1.59
C GLU A 133 8.22 -9.87 1.73
N HIS A 134 7.68 -8.70 1.38
CA HIS A 134 8.36 -7.41 1.57
C HIS A 134 7.45 -6.36 2.23
N SER A 135 8.04 -5.31 2.79
CA SER A 135 7.31 -4.17 3.35
C SER A 135 6.54 -3.43 2.24
N LEU A 136 5.47 -2.75 2.62
CA LEU A 136 4.72 -1.87 1.73
C LEU A 136 5.55 -0.68 1.22
N LEU A 137 6.58 -0.28 1.96
CA LEU A 137 7.43 0.87 1.66
C LEU A 137 8.86 0.40 1.39
N THR A 138 9.53 1.08 0.48
CA THR A 138 10.98 1.05 0.37
C THR A 138 11.61 1.79 1.55
N PHE A 139 12.89 1.55 1.83
CA PHE A 139 13.54 2.20 2.96
C PHE A 139 13.60 3.73 2.85
N PRO A 140 13.91 4.34 1.68
CA PRO A 140 13.82 5.80 1.52
C PRO A 140 12.41 6.35 1.80
N GLU A 141 11.37 5.67 1.34
CA GLU A 141 9.98 6.07 1.62
C GLU A 141 9.67 6.00 3.12
N PHE A 142 10.12 4.94 3.78
CA PHE A 142 9.95 4.77 5.21
C PHE A 142 10.67 5.86 6.01
N LEU A 143 11.90 6.23 5.62
CA LEU A 143 12.65 7.33 6.25
C LEU A 143 11.87 8.65 6.21
N LEU A 144 11.23 8.96 5.07
CA LEU A 144 10.41 10.19 4.94
C LEU A 144 9.15 10.15 5.81
N GLN A 145 8.52 8.98 5.97
CA GLN A 145 7.38 8.83 6.87
C GLN A 145 7.78 9.05 8.35
N VAL A 146 8.91 8.48 8.75
CA VAL A 146 9.45 8.67 10.12
C VAL A 146 9.86 10.14 10.33
N LEU A 147 10.50 10.76 9.36
CA LEU A 147 10.87 12.17 9.41
C LEU A 147 9.65 13.07 9.57
N TYR A 148 8.57 12.80 8.80
CA TYR A 148 7.31 13.53 8.90
C TYR A 148 6.75 13.53 10.33
N ILE A 149 6.81 12.37 10.99
CA ILE A 149 6.35 12.23 12.39
C ILE A 149 7.28 12.98 13.35
N CYS A 150 8.61 12.84 13.19
CA CYS A 150 9.60 13.50 14.05
C CYS A 150 9.50 15.02 14.01
N LEU A 151 9.16 15.59 12.84
CA LEU A 151 8.96 17.02 12.66
C LEU A 151 7.58 17.53 13.09
N ASN A 152 6.71 16.63 13.56
CA ASN A 152 5.33 16.98 13.96
C ASN A 152 4.57 17.71 12.84
N MET A 153 4.80 17.32 11.59
CA MET A 153 4.16 17.96 10.44
C MET A 153 2.67 17.63 10.44
N ASN A 154 1.85 18.66 10.28
CA ASN A 154 0.39 18.51 10.14
C ASN A 154 -0.03 19.15 8.82
N ILE A 155 -0.19 18.30 7.80
CA ILE A 155 -0.59 18.71 6.45
C ILE A 155 -1.97 18.12 6.22
N SER A 156 -2.93 18.98 5.83
CA SER A 156 -4.26 18.52 5.42
C SER A 156 -4.25 18.08 3.95
N GLU A 157 -5.24 17.30 3.54
CA GLU A 157 -5.36 16.86 2.15
C GLU A 157 -5.45 18.02 1.16
N GLN A 158 -6.21 19.08 1.52
CA GLN A 158 -6.37 20.27 0.69
C GLN A 158 -5.07 21.08 0.55
N GLU A 159 -4.11 20.87 1.44
CA GLU A 159 -2.85 21.60 1.49
C GLU A 159 -1.67 20.86 0.88
N LYS A 160 -1.82 19.57 0.50
CA LYS A 160 -0.70 18.75 0.01
C LYS A 160 -0.12 19.27 -1.31
N ASP A 161 -0.96 19.86 -2.16
CA ASP A 161 -0.55 20.38 -3.45
C ASP A 161 -0.19 21.88 -3.35
N GLY A 162 1.10 22.17 -3.55
CA GLY A 162 1.62 23.55 -3.58
C GLY A 162 1.87 24.20 -2.22
N LYS A 163 1.61 23.53 -1.09
CA LYS A 163 1.97 24.05 0.23
C LYS A 163 3.48 24.09 0.42
N VAL A 164 3.94 25.23 0.89
CA VAL A 164 5.34 25.44 1.31
C VAL A 164 5.40 25.53 2.82
N VAL A 165 6.22 24.67 3.45
CA VAL A 165 6.51 24.72 4.89
C VAL A 165 7.96 25.12 5.08
N GLU A 166 8.19 26.34 5.59
CA GLU A 166 9.53 26.89 5.83
C GLU A 166 10.48 26.77 4.62
N GLY A 167 9.97 27.02 3.42
CA GLY A 167 10.73 26.97 2.17
C GLY A 167 10.81 25.61 1.51
N MET A 168 10.21 24.56 2.09
CA MET A 168 10.10 23.21 1.50
C MET A 168 8.71 23.00 0.94
N LEU A 169 8.59 22.63 -0.34
CA LEU A 169 7.33 22.17 -0.93
C LEU A 169 6.98 20.79 -0.35
N VAL A 170 5.70 20.57 -0.02
CA VAL A 170 5.23 19.28 0.50
C VAL A 170 5.48 18.14 -0.48
N THR A 171 5.28 18.38 -1.77
CA THR A 171 5.59 17.42 -2.83
C THR A 171 7.08 17.07 -2.89
N ASP A 172 7.96 18.04 -2.62
CA ASP A 172 9.41 17.84 -2.56
C ASP A 172 9.82 17.06 -1.32
N PHE A 173 9.13 17.27 -0.19
CA PHE A 173 9.37 16.53 1.05
C PHE A 173 9.24 15.01 0.88
N PHE A 174 8.26 14.56 0.09
CA PHE A 174 8.02 13.14 -0.16
C PHE A 174 8.72 12.60 -1.43
N ASP A 175 9.52 13.41 -2.12
CA ASP A 175 10.30 12.93 -3.27
C ASP A 175 11.57 12.21 -2.79
N VAL A 176 11.60 10.89 -2.91
CA VAL A 176 12.75 10.05 -2.51
C VAL A 176 14.06 10.44 -3.21
N ARG A 177 13.98 11.09 -4.39
CA ARG A 177 15.16 11.61 -5.10
C ARG A 177 15.78 12.79 -4.38
N LYS A 178 14.99 13.53 -3.59
CA LYS A 178 15.39 14.68 -2.77
C LYS A 178 15.66 14.32 -1.31
N LEU A 179 15.77 13.03 -0.99
CA LEU A 179 15.93 12.52 0.39
C LEU A 179 16.99 13.27 1.18
N CYS A 180 18.20 13.41 0.64
CA CYS A 180 19.30 14.09 1.32
C CYS A 180 19.02 15.59 1.55
N ASP A 181 18.41 16.26 0.57
CA ASP A 181 18.06 17.68 0.68
C ASP A 181 16.96 17.90 1.72
N THR A 182 15.97 17.00 1.77
CA THR A 182 14.89 17.02 2.75
C THR A 182 15.44 16.87 4.19
N PHE A 183 16.35 15.93 4.41
CA PHE A 183 16.97 15.76 5.73
C PHE A 183 17.88 16.93 6.09
N LYS A 184 18.64 17.46 5.13
CA LYS A 184 19.44 18.68 5.34
C LYS A 184 18.56 19.85 5.76
N TRP A 185 17.43 20.08 5.06
CA TRP A 185 16.44 21.07 5.44
C TRP A 185 15.90 20.83 6.86
N ALA A 186 15.59 19.56 7.21
CA ALA A 186 15.09 19.22 8.53
C ALA A 186 16.11 19.55 9.64
N PHE A 187 17.39 19.25 9.42
CA PHE A 187 18.47 19.63 10.36
C PHE A 187 18.67 21.14 10.46
N ASP A 188 18.65 21.85 9.31
CA ASP A 188 19.03 23.26 9.25
C ASP A 188 17.88 24.21 9.63
N LYS A 189 16.62 23.81 9.45
CA LYS A 189 15.43 24.66 9.61
C LYS A 189 14.45 24.17 10.66
N ARG A 190 14.51 22.90 11.04
CA ARG A 190 13.54 22.27 11.95
C ARG A 190 14.19 21.68 13.19
N ASP A 191 15.48 21.94 13.41
CA ASP A 191 16.26 21.48 14.57
C ASP A 191 16.09 19.97 14.82
N LEU A 192 16.09 19.17 13.76
CA LEU A 192 15.96 17.71 13.87
C LEU A 192 17.10 17.15 14.71
N ASP A 193 16.77 16.46 15.80
CA ASP A 193 17.74 15.73 16.61
C ASP A 193 17.97 14.33 16.01
N ALA A 194 19.23 14.04 15.67
CA ALA A 194 19.62 12.78 15.02
C ALA A 194 19.39 11.55 15.93
N GLU A 195 19.58 11.69 17.25
CA GLU A 195 19.36 10.58 18.19
C GLU A 195 17.89 10.28 18.37
N ILE A 196 17.05 11.33 18.46
CA ILE A 196 15.58 11.18 18.49
C ILE A 196 15.10 10.51 17.21
N PHE A 197 15.60 10.98 16.04
CA PHE A 197 15.23 10.38 14.77
C PHE A 197 15.59 8.89 14.71
N MET A 198 16.83 8.52 15.09
CA MET A 198 17.26 7.12 15.07
C MET A 198 16.45 6.22 16.00
N ARG A 199 16.10 6.72 17.19
CA ARG A 199 15.20 5.99 18.11
C ARG A 199 13.81 5.77 17.52
N LYS A 200 13.23 6.82 16.93
CA LYS A 200 11.94 6.74 16.24
C LYS A 200 11.99 5.82 15.02
N LEU A 201 13.10 5.83 14.27
CA LEU A 201 13.31 4.91 13.14
C LEU A 201 13.20 3.44 13.59
N GLY A 202 13.93 3.07 14.64
CA GLY A 202 13.86 1.70 15.19
C GLY A 202 12.46 1.35 15.72
N LEU A 203 11.84 2.24 16.48
CA LEU A 203 10.50 2.02 17.02
C LEU A 203 9.46 1.84 15.91
N TYR A 204 9.41 2.76 14.94
CA TYR A 204 8.41 2.68 13.88
C TYR A 204 8.69 1.52 12.91
N ARG A 205 9.95 1.09 12.78
CA ARG A 205 10.26 -0.14 12.04
C ARG A 205 9.65 -1.37 12.72
N LEU A 206 9.76 -1.49 14.05
CA LEU A 206 9.12 -2.55 14.81
C LEU A 206 7.58 -2.49 14.72
N ILE A 207 7.00 -1.29 14.85
CA ILE A 207 5.55 -1.09 14.72
C ILE A 207 5.08 -1.50 13.32
N THR A 208 5.81 -1.11 12.27
CA THR A 208 5.48 -1.47 10.90
C THR A 208 5.52 -2.98 10.71
N ASP A 209 6.57 -3.64 11.14
CA ASP A 209 6.69 -5.09 11.04
C ASP A 209 5.59 -5.85 11.80
N TYR A 210 5.13 -5.30 12.93
CA TYR A 210 4.14 -5.96 13.78
C TYR A 210 2.70 -5.73 13.33
N PHE A 211 2.35 -4.52 12.92
CA PHE A 211 0.96 -4.09 12.73
C PHE A 211 0.56 -3.88 11.27
N ILE A 212 1.52 -3.68 10.36
CA ILE A 212 1.25 -3.41 8.96
C ILE A 212 1.38 -4.70 8.15
N ILE A 213 0.52 -4.86 7.15
CA ILE A 213 0.60 -5.98 6.21
C ILE A 213 1.90 -5.92 5.40
N ARG A 214 2.34 -7.06 4.91
CA ARG A 214 3.43 -7.18 3.94
C ARG A 214 2.87 -7.65 2.61
N MET A 215 3.62 -7.43 1.53
CA MET A 215 3.26 -7.88 0.19
C MET A 215 4.04 -9.14 -0.15
N ASN A 216 3.42 -10.02 -0.94
CA ASN A 216 4.07 -11.16 -1.58
C ASN A 216 4.34 -10.80 -3.05
N ASP A 217 5.59 -10.94 -3.50
CA ASP A 217 6.00 -10.63 -4.87
C ASP A 217 5.42 -11.61 -5.91
N GLU A 218 5.17 -12.87 -5.54
CA GLU A 218 4.70 -13.88 -6.49
C GLU A 218 3.24 -13.68 -6.90
N ASP A 219 2.40 -13.35 -5.94
CA ASP A 219 0.95 -13.24 -6.14
C ASP A 219 0.45 -11.80 -6.12
N GLU A 220 1.33 -10.80 -5.90
CA GLU A 220 0.95 -9.42 -5.59
C GLU A 220 -0.09 -9.35 -4.45
N GLU A 221 -0.12 -10.38 -3.60
CA GLU A 221 -1.09 -10.50 -2.52
C GLU A 221 -0.58 -9.85 -1.23
N PRO A 222 -1.41 -9.04 -0.55
CA PRO A 222 -1.07 -8.55 0.77
C PRO A 222 -1.06 -9.69 1.78
N TYR A 223 0.09 -9.93 2.40
CA TYR A 223 0.24 -10.99 3.40
C TYR A 223 -0.03 -10.44 4.80
N PRO A 224 -1.01 -10.97 5.58
CA PRO A 224 -1.28 -10.47 6.90
C PRO A 224 -0.23 -10.96 7.87
N PHE A 225 0.36 -10.05 8.63
CA PHE A 225 1.05 -10.45 9.81
C PHE A 225 0.01 -10.91 10.85
N LYS A 226 0.04 -12.19 11.24
CA LYS A 226 -0.98 -12.83 12.09
C LYS A 226 -0.85 -12.48 13.57
N LEU A 227 -0.48 -11.24 13.90
CA LEU A 227 -0.14 -10.90 15.28
C LEU A 227 -1.26 -10.23 16.07
N TYR A 228 -2.23 -9.58 15.44
CA TYR A 228 -3.33 -8.96 16.19
C TYR A 228 -4.43 -9.95 16.55
N ARG A 229 -5.10 -9.70 17.66
CA ARG A 229 -6.20 -10.53 18.18
C ARG A 229 -7.52 -10.19 17.49
N GLY A 230 -8.47 -11.11 17.53
CA GLY A 230 -9.79 -11.02 16.94
C GLY A 230 -10.16 -12.29 16.19
N ASP A 231 -11.41 -12.39 15.72
CA ASP A 231 -11.77 -13.50 14.85
C ASP A 231 -11.16 -13.33 13.46
N ASP A 232 -11.13 -14.40 12.69
CA ASP A 232 -10.45 -14.38 11.38
C ASP A 232 -11.18 -13.49 10.36
N LYS A 233 -12.51 -13.28 10.50
CA LYS A 233 -13.27 -12.37 9.63
C LYS A 233 -12.88 -10.92 9.88
N GLU A 234 -12.77 -10.49 11.14
CA GLU A 234 -12.37 -9.13 11.49
C GLU A 234 -10.90 -8.85 11.10
N LYS A 235 -10.01 -9.82 11.30
CA LYS A 235 -8.61 -9.73 10.83
C LYS A 235 -8.55 -9.59 9.32
N MET A 236 -9.40 -10.34 8.59
CA MET A 236 -9.47 -10.23 7.14
C MET A 236 -9.95 -8.84 6.69
N LYS A 237 -10.91 -8.22 7.40
CA LYS A 237 -11.33 -6.84 7.09
C LYS A 237 -10.20 -5.84 7.29
N VAL A 238 -9.40 -5.96 8.36
CA VAL A 238 -8.20 -5.12 8.58
C VAL A 238 -7.21 -5.29 7.44
N ARG A 239 -6.89 -6.53 7.08
CA ARG A 239 -6.00 -6.87 5.96
C ARG A 239 -6.45 -6.21 4.66
N MET A 240 -7.72 -6.41 4.29
CA MET A 240 -8.29 -5.90 3.05
C MET A 240 -8.34 -4.36 3.04
N TYR A 241 -8.59 -3.73 4.21
CA TYR A 241 -8.59 -2.27 4.31
C TYR A 241 -7.19 -1.67 4.12
N LEU A 242 -6.17 -2.26 4.76
CA LEU A 242 -4.77 -1.87 4.57
C LEU A 242 -4.33 -2.10 3.11
N ALA A 243 -4.74 -3.21 2.50
CA ALA A 243 -4.46 -3.50 1.10
C ALA A 243 -5.13 -2.50 0.15
N MET A 244 -6.37 -2.08 0.45
CA MET A 244 -7.06 -1.03 -0.27
C MET A 244 -6.29 0.30 -0.18
N LEU A 245 -5.95 0.76 1.03
CA LEU A 245 -5.20 2.00 1.24
C LEU A 245 -3.86 2.00 0.50
N TYR A 246 -3.12 0.89 0.59
CA TYR A 246 -1.85 0.72 -0.13
C TYR A 246 -2.04 0.78 -1.64
N SER A 247 -3.01 0.02 -2.17
CA SER A 247 -3.26 -0.06 -3.61
C SER A 247 -3.75 1.25 -4.21
N ALA A 248 -4.54 2.01 -3.44
CA ALA A 248 -5.03 3.32 -3.82
C ALA A 248 -3.93 4.41 -3.79
N SER A 249 -2.88 4.22 -2.99
CA SER A 249 -1.80 5.18 -2.83
C SER A 249 -0.78 5.04 -3.96
N SER A 250 -0.91 5.82 -5.02
CA SER A 250 -0.06 5.75 -6.21
C SER A 250 1.28 6.49 -6.07
N ALA A 251 1.40 7.38 -5.10
CA ALA A 251 2.60 8.16 -4.79
C ALA A 251 2.73 8.38 -3.28
N MET A 252 3.93 8.74 -2.81
CA MET A 252 4.23 8.94 -1.39
C MET A 252 3.32 9.97 -0.71
N THR A 253 2.92 11.00 -1.42
CA THR A 253 1.97 12.02 -0.93
C THR A 253 0.60 11.44 -0.55
N TYR A 254 0.25 10.25 -1.06
CA TYR A 254 -0.99 9.55 -0.72
C TYR A 254 -0.85 8.61 0.48
N TYR A 255 0.36 8.37 0.98
CA TYR A 255 0.58 7.55 2.18
C TYR A 255 0.38 8.31 3.50
N MET A 256 -0.32 9.45 3.47
CA MET A 256 -0.53 10.30 4.66
C MET A 256 -1.34 9.62 5.77
N TRP A 257 -2.02 8.51 5.46
CA TRP A 257 -2.63 7.65 6.47
C TRP A 257 -1.59 6.93 7.34
N MET A 258 -0.40 6.62 6.80
CA MET A 258 0.63 5.83 7.48
C MET A 258 1.21 6.57 8.71
N PRO A 259 1.66 7.84 8.65
CA PRO A 259 2.16 8.54 9.83
C PRO A 259 1.13 8.63 10.94
N GLN A 260 -0.14 8.87 10.61
CA GLN A 260 -1.21 8.94 11.59
C GLN A 260 -1.47 7.58 12.25
N LEU A 261 -1.41 6.50 11.46
CA LEU A 261 -1.55 5.15 11.98
C LEU A 261 -0.36 4.78 12.88
N LEU A 262 0.88 5.03 12.45
CA LEU A 262 2.08 4.73 13.24
C LEU A 262 2.08 5.48 14.58
N THR A 263 1.73 6.77 14.57
CA THR A 263 1.59 7.57 15.80
C THR A 263 0.49 7.03 16.72
N TYR A 264 -0.64 6.64 16.16
CA TYR A 264 -1.71 6.01 16.95
C TYR A 264 -1.25 4.70 17.60
N LEU A 265 -0.54 3.84 16.85
CA LEU A 265 -0.05 2.56 17.34
C LEU A 265 1.03 2.74 18.43
N GLU A 266 1.92 3.73 18.28
CA GLU A 266 2.86 4.11 19.33
C GLU A 266 2.11 4.51 20.61
N CYS A 267 1.11 5.40 20.51
CA CYS A 267 0.29 5.81 21.64
C CYS A 267 -0.46 4.63 22.25
N PHE A 268 -1.02 3.74 21.44
CA PHE A 268 -1.71 2.54 21.91
C PHE A 268 -0.78 1.65 22.74
N VAL A 269 0.42 1.35 22.23
CA VAL A 269 1.41 0.53 22.93
C VAL A 269 1.87 1.19 24.21
N SER A 270 2.09 2.51 24.18
CA SER A 270 2.52 3.30 25.34
C SER A 270 1.49 3.29 26.47
N ILE A 271 0.22 3.51 26.16
CA ILE A 271 -0.86 3.63 27.15
C ILE A 271 -1.24 2.25 27.72
N ASN A 272 -1.38 1.26 26.86
CA ASN A 272 -1.88 -0.06 27.25
C ASN A 272 -0.77 -1.02 27.72
N ASN A 273 0.49 -0.66 27.55
CA ASN A 273 1.64 -1.54 27.79
C ASN A 273 1.44 -2.94 27.17
N SER A 274 0.82 -2.97 25.98
CA SER A 274 0.41 -4.17 25.26
C SER A 274 0.44 -3.96 23.75
N LEU A 275 0.64 -5.05 22.99
CA LEU A 275 0.48 -5.06 21.53
C LEU A 275 -0.88 -5.65 21.11
N ASP A 276 -1.72 -6.03 22.07
CA ASP A 276 -2.98 -6.72 21.82
C ASP A 276 -4.09 -5.73 21.46
N ILE A 277 -4.04 -5.17 20.25
CA ILE A 277 -5.14 -4.39 19.69
C ILE A 277 -6.22 -5.33 19.14
N ASN A 278 -7.48 -5.03 19.42
CA ASN A 278 -8.59 -5.77 18.83
C ASN A 278 -8.75 -5.40 17.35
N ALA A 279 -9.00 -6.38 16.48
CA ALA A 279 -9.13 -6.16 15.04
C ALA A 279 -10.26 -5.18 14.69
N THR A 280 -11.38 -5.21 15.42
CA THR A 280 -12.51 -4.27 15.23
C THR A 280 -12.11 -2.83 15.59
N GLU A 281 -11.39 -2.64 16.71
CA GLU A 281 -10.86 -1.33 17.11
C GLU A 281 -9.84 -0.81 16.10
N TYR A 282 -8.95 -1.68 15.64
CA TYR A 282 -7.94 -1.34 14.63
C TYR A 282 -8.59 -0.91 13.31
N LEU A 283 -9.58 -1.67 12.83
CA LEU A 283 -10.34 -1.33 11.63
C LEU A 283 -11.08 0.00 11.78
N ALA A 284 -11.72 0.23 12.92
CA ALA A 284 -12.41 1.50 13.20
C ALA A 284 -11.44 2.69 13.15
N LYS A 285 -10.22 2.51 13.66
CA LYS A 285 -9.18 3.54 13.60
C LYS A 285 -8.70 3.78 12.17
N LEU A 286 -8.48 2.72 11.38
CA LEU A 286 -8.13 2.84 9.96
C LEU A 286 -9.20 3.62 9.19
N LYS A 287 -10.49 3.25 9.37
CA LYS A 287 -11.62 3.96 8.76
C LYS A 287 -11.69 5.43 9.18
N ALA A 288 -11.40 5.73 10.46
CA ALA A 288 -11.40 7.11 10.95
C ALA A 288 -10.26 7.96 10.36
N ILE A 289 -9.07 7.38 10.19
CA ILE A 289 -7.94 8.04 9.54
C ILE A 289 -8.27 8.30 8.06
N ASP A 290 -8.77 7.29 7.38
CA ASP A 290 -9.13 7.36 5.97
C ASP A 290 -10.24 8.40 5.71
N ASN A 291 -11.30 8.40 6.52
CA ASN A 291 -12.39 9.38 6.42
C ASN A 291 -11.94 10.82 6.68
N LYS A 292 -10.84 11.02 7.41
CA LYS A 292 -10.23 12.35 7.58
C LYS A 292 -9.56 12.83 6.28
N TRP A 293 -8.91 11.91 5.54
CA TRP A 293 -8.23 12.21 4.28
C TRP A 293 -9.19 12.25 3.08
N HIS A 294 -10.24 11.45 3.12
CA HIS A 294 -11.27 11.37 2.10
C HIS A 294 -12.64 11.62 2.77
N PRO A 295 -12.98 12.87 3.12
CA PRO A 295 -14.23 13.18 3.81
C PRO A 295 -15.44 12.94 2.89
N GLU A 296 -16.60 12.64 3.50
CA GLU A 296 -17.85 12.39 2.77
C GLU A 296 -18.22 13.55 1.83
N GLN A 297 -17.94 14.79 2.24
CA GLN A 297 -18.19 15.98 1.43
C GLN A 297 -17.47 15.92 0.07
N SER A 298 -16.29 15.30 0.00
CA SER A 298 -15.57 15.13 -1.27
C SER A 298 -16.31 14.27 -2.28
N VAL A 299 -17.20 13.37 -1.85
CA VAL A 299 -18.06 12.57 -2.75
C VAL A 299 -19.13 13.45 -3.39
N VAL A 300 -19.66 14.41 -2.63
CA VAL A 300 -20.74 15.30 -3.08
C VAL A 300 -20.19 16.43 -3.95
N ASP A 301 -19.07 17.03 -3.53
CA ASP A 301 -18.48 18.22 -4.18
C ASP A 301 -17.75 17.88 -5.48
N ASN A 302 -17.19 16.67 -5.59
CA ASN A 302 -16.50 16.22 -6.77
C ASN A 302 -17.51 15.67 -7.79
N ASN A 303 -17.55 16.33 -8.93
CA ASN A 303 -18.27 15.84 -10.09
C ASN A 303 -17.57 14.55 -10.61
N LEU A 304 -17.80 13.40 -9.99
CA LEU A 304 -17.08 12.14 -10.17
C LEU A 304 -17.05 11.66 -11.63
N THR A 305 -16.38 12.45 -12.48
CA THR A 305 -16.22 12.24 -13.92
C THR A 305 -14.78 11.85 -14.25
N TYR A 306 -14.56 11.28 -15.41
CA TYR A 306 -13.27 10.75 -15.87
C TYR A 306 -12.08 11.67 -15.67
N THR A 307 -12.27 12.99 -15.87
CA THR A 307 -11.22 14.00 -15.77
C THR A 307 -10.97 14.51 -14.35
N THR A 308 -11.95 14.39 -13.47
CA THR A 308 -11.92 14.99 -12.12
C THR A 308 -11.93 13.98 -10.99
N ILE A 309 -12.30 12.71 -11.27
CA ILE A 309 -12.43 11.69 -10.23
C ILE A 309 -11.08 11.36 -9.59
N ASP A 310 -11.03 11.44 -8.26
CA ASP A 310 -9.96 10.77 -7.55
C ASP A 310 -10.15 9.26 -7.68
N ARG A 311 -9.10 8.60 -8.19
CA ARG A 311 -9.10 7.15 -8.41
C ARG A 311 -9.33 6.35 -7.15
N TYR A 312 -9.01 6.92 -5.98
CA TYR A 312 -9.26 6.33 -4.67
C TYR A 312 -10.70 5.79 -4.52
N TRP A 313 -11.71 6.47 -5.07
CA TRP A 313 -13.12 6.07 -4.94
C TRP A 313 -13.43 4.69 -5.52
N PHE A 314 -12.71 4.27 -6.55
CA PHE A 314 -12.88 2.92 -7.11
C PHE A 314 -12.43 1.83 -6.13
N TRP A 315 -11.30 2.01 -5.45
CA TRP A 315 -10.84 1.05 -4.45
C TRP A 315 -11.73 1.04 -3.22
N ARG A 316 -12.23 2.21 -2.80
CA ARG A 316 -13.19 2.29 -1.70
C ARG A 316 -14.48 1.57 -2.04
N ILE A 317 -15.04 1.73 -3.24
CA ILE A 317 -16.22 0.96 -3.70
C ILE A 317 -15.91 -0.54 -3.69
N ASP A 318 -14.79 -0.97 -4.29
CA ASP A 318 -14.40 -2.39 -4.33
C ASP A 318 -14.29 -2.98 -2.91
N TYR A 319 -13.73 -2.21 -1.93
CA TYR A 319 -13.66 -2.66 -0.54
C TYR A 319 -15.05 -2.90 0.07
N TYR A 320 -15.97 -1.98 -0.09
CA TYR A 320 -17.29 -2.12 0.51
C TYR A 320 -18.15 -3.14 -0.22
N LEU A 321 -17.97 -3.34 -1.50
CA LEU A 321 -18.55 -4.48 -2.22
C LEU A 321 -18.01 -5.82 -1.69
N TRP A 322 -16.75 -5.88 -1.32
CA TRP A 322 -16.15 -7.05 -0.68
C TRP A 322 -16.65 -7.24 0.77
N GLU A 323 -16.64 -6.16 1.57
CA GLU A 323 -17.06 -6.21 2.99
C GLU A 323 -18.54 -6.63 3.11
N GLN A 324 -19.40 -6.12 2.21
CA GLN A 324 -20.84 -6.36 2.17
C GLN A 324 -21.26 -7.34 1.06
N ARG A 325 -20.38 -8.27 0.70
CA ARG A 325 -20.54 -9.15 -0.47
C ARG A 325 -21.84 -9.94 -0.48
N GLU A 326 -22.33 -10.36 0.68
CA GLU A 326 -23.59 -11.11 0.81
C GLU A 326 -24.84 -10.29 0.41
N LEU A 327 -24.75 -8.95 0.51
CA LEU A 327 -25.79 -8.03 0.06
C LEU A 327 -25.82 -7.86 -1.47
N PHE A 328 -24.64 -7.95 -2.11
CA PHE A 328 -24.48 -7.56 -3.51
C PHE A 328 -24.30 -8.72 -4.49
N PHE A 329 -23.77 -9.84 -4.04
CA PHE A 329 -23.44 -10.96 -4.92
C PHE A 329 -24.23 -12.21 -4.56
N LYS A 330 -24.66 -12.97 -5.60
CA LYS A 330 -25.29 -14.26 -5.42
C LYS A 330 -24.28 -15.31 -4.96
N ASN A 331 -24.76 -16.38 -4.33
CA ASN A 331 -23.92 -17.43 -3.74
C ASN A 331 -22.84 -17.99 -4.69
N GLU A 332 -23.15 -18.09 -5.98
CA GLU A 332 -22.22 -18.59 -7.02
C GLU A 332 -20.95 -17.73 -7.16
N LEU A 333 -21.06 -16.42 -6.88
CA LEU A 333 -19.96 -15.46 -6.97
C LEU A 333 -19.25 -15.21 -5.64
N LEU A 334 -19.82 -15.63 -4.50
CA LEU A 334 -19.23 -15.35 -3.19
C LEU A 334 -17.80 -15.88 -3.09
N ASN A 335 -17.53 -17.10 -3.58
CA ASN A 335 -16.17 -17.66 -3.59
C ASN A 335 -15.19 -16.85 -4.44
N VAL A 336 -15.64 -16.21 -5.51
CA VAL A 336 -14.82 -15.34 -6.35
C VAL A 336 -14.49 -14.05 -5.60
N VAL A 337 -15.52 -13.45 -4.97
CA VAL A 337 -15.37 -12.21 -4.20
C VAL A 337 -14.52 -12.42 -2.95
N GLU A 338 -14.62 -13.58 -2.28
CA GLU A 338 -13.78 -13.92 -1.13
C GLU A 338 -12.29 -14.03 -1.48
N LYS A 339 -11.98 -14.49 -2.70
CA LYS A 339 -10.62 -14.59 -3.23
C LYS A 339 -10.12 -13.30 -3.86
N TYR A 340 -10.91 -12.22 -3.81
CA TYR A 340 -10.50 -10.94 -4.37
C TYR A 340 -9.30 -10.38 -3.62
N VAL A 341 -8.35 -9.84 -4.39
CA VAL A 341 -7.12 -9.24 -3.88
C VAL A 341 -6.97 -7.84 -4.43
N PHE A 342 -6.69 -6.89 -3.54
CA PHE A 342 -6.38 -5.52 -3.93
C PHE A 342 -5.02 -5.47 -4.62
N ARG A 343 -5.00 -4.87 -5.82
CA ARG A 343 -3.80 -4.65 -6.62
C ARG A 343 -3.71 -3.20 -7.06
N ARG A 344 -2.51 -2.71 -7.30
CA ARG A 344 -2.32 -1.40 -7.92
C ARG A 344 -2.82 -1.45 -9.36
N LYS A 345 -3.78 -0.58 -9.66
CA LYS A 345 -4.41 -0.45 -10.98
C LYS A 345 -4.18 0.98 -11.48
N ARG A 346 -4.05 1.16 -12.78
CA ARG A 346 -3.70 2.47 -13.34
C ARG A 346 -4.65 2.93 -14.43
N SER A 347 -5.54 2.08 -14.89
CA SER A 347 -6.41 2.36 -16.03
C SER A 347 -7.87 2.45 -15.58
N ILE A 348 -8.53 3.52 -15.96
CA ILE A 348 -9.98 3.62 -15.92
C ILE A 348 -10.50 3.01 -17.24
N GLU A 349 -11.38 2.05 -17.13
CA GLU A 349 -12.07 1.39 -18.21
C GLU A 349 -13.52 1.83 -18.25
N HIS A 350 -14.02 2.13 -19.45
CA HIS A 350 -15.42 2.48 -19.66
C HIS A 350 -16.23 1.23 -20.01
N ILE A 351 -17.30 0.98 -19.28
CA ILE A 351 -18.20 -0.17 -19.51
C ILE A 351 -18.82 -0.06 -20.90
N ALA A 352 -19.53 1.04 -21.20
CA ALA A 352 -19.84 1.44 -22.57
C ALA A 352 -18.63 2.15 -23.16
N PRO A 353 -18.12 1.75 -24.32
CA PRO A 353 -16.89 2.28 -24.88
C PRO A 353 -16.97 3.78 -25.17
N GLN A 354 -15.86 4.51 -24.99
CA GLN A 354 -15.78 5.94 -25.32
C GLN A 354 -15.93 6.18 -26.85
N HIS A 355 -15.48 5.23 -27.65
CA HIS A 355 -15.58 5.28 -29.11
C HIS A 355 -16.34 4.04 -29.62
N PRO A 356 -17.70 4.04 -29.57
CA PRO A 356 -18.50 2.92 -29.96
C PRO A 356 -18.30 2.55 -31.43
N LYS A 357 -18.29 1.24 -31.74
CA LYS A 357 -18.22 0.73 -33.09
C LYS A 357 -19.61 0.42 -33.65
N ASP A 358 -19.78 0.57 -34.96
CA ASP A 358 -21.08 0.29 -35.59
C ASP A 358 -21.48 -1.19 -35.59
N GLU A 359 -20.49 -2.09 -35.48
CA GLU A 359 -20.66 -3.55 -35.60
C GLU A 359 -21.68 -4.13 -34.61
N TYR A 360 -21.90 -3.45 -33.48
CA TYR A 360 -22.79 -3.93 -32.40
C TYR A 360 -23.96 -2.99 -32.10
N GLY A 361 -24.20 -2.01 -32.98
CA GLY A 361 -25.26 -1.00 -32.78
C GLY A 361 -24.95 -0.01 -31.63
N ASP A 362 -23.73 0.00 -31.10
CA ASP A 362 -23.35 0.85 -29.97
C ASP A 362 -23.33 2.33 -30.33
N LYS A 363 -23.04 2.69 -31.58
CA LYS A 363 -23.16 4.08 -32.03
C LYS A 363 -24.58 4.61 -31.94
N THR A 364 -25.58 3.77 -32.23
CA THR A 364 -26.98 4.13 -32.12
C THR A 364 -27.44 4.13 -30.65
N ARG A 365 -26.86 3.25 -29.83
CA ARG A 365 -27.16 3.11 -28.39
C ARG A 365 -26.51 4.22 -27.57
N PHE A 366 -25.23 4.55 -27.87
CA PHE A 366 -24.39 5.48 -27.12
C PHE A 366 -23.94 6.62 -28.04
N TYR A 367 -24.86 7.56 -28.30
CA TYR A 367 -24.60 8.73 -29.16
C TYR A 367 -23.95 9.85 -28.36
N TRP A 368 -22.73 9.62 -27.88
CA TRP A 368 -21.97 10.55 -27.04
C TRP A 368 -21.73 11.94 -27.68
N ASP A 369 -21.67 11.99 -29.01
CA ASP A 369 -21.35 13.21 -29.78
C ASP A 369 -22.60 14.00 -30.16
N ASP A 370 -23.78 13.65 -29.61
CA ASP A 370 -25.00 14.41 -29.85
C ASP A 370 -24.99 15.71 -29.01
N GLU A 371 -24.54 16.80 -29.64
CA GLU A 371 -24.46 18.13 -29.01
C GLU A 371 -25.83 18.65 -28.50
N SER A 372 -26.91 18.10 -29.00
CA SER A 372 -28.27 18.43 -28.51
C SER A 372 -28.62 17.82 -27.16
N ARG A 373 -27.78 16.87 -26.69
CA ARG A 373 -27.99 16.10 -25.45
C ARG A 373 -26.76 16.05 -24.56
N PRO A 374 -26.38 17.17 -23.94
CA PRO A 374 -25.18 17.26 -23.09
C PRO A 374 -25.20 16.27 -21.90
N GLU A 375 -26.39 15.86 -21.44
CA GLU A 375 -26.57 14.87 -20.40
C GLU A 375 -26.07 13.47 -20.83
N VAL A 376 -26.10 13.16 -22.12
CA VAL A 376 -25.59 11.88 -22.65
C VAL A 376 -24.06 11.86 -22.62
N ALA A 377 -23.41 12.97 -22.99
CA ALA A 377 -21.96 13.10 -22.90
C ALA A 377 -21.47 12.94 -21.43
N TRP A 378 -22.22 13.49 -20.46
CA TRP A 378 -21.91 13.29 -19.04
C TRP A 378 -21.96 11.81 -18.64
N LYS A 379 -22.94 11.04 -19.12
CA LYS A 379 -23.08 9.60 -18.82
C LYS A 379 -21.88 8.77 -19.30
N ARG A 380 -21.25 9.15 -20.42
CA ARG A 380 -20.04 8.51 -20.90
C ARG A 380 -18.98 8.45 -19.81
N ASP A 381 -18.73 9.59 -19.18
CA ASP A 381 -17.59 9.84 -18.32
C ASP A 381 -17.94 9.87 -16.81
N CYS A 382 -19.18 9.51 -16.44
CA CYS A 382 -19.58 9.45 -15.03
C CYS A 382 -19.13 8.16 -14.35
N LEU A 383 -19.06 8.18 -13.01
CA LEU A 383 -18.69 7.01 -12.19
C LEU A 383 -19.52 5.77 -12.54
N GLY A 384 -20.78 5.93 -12.97
CA GLY A 384 -21.65 4.81 -13.36
C GLY A 384 -21.13 3.99 -14.53
N ASN A 385 -20.42 4.62 -15.47
CA ASN A 385 -19.86 3.96 -16.65
C ASN A 385 -18.39 3.58 -16.53
N MET A 386 -17.75 3.80 -15.37
CA MET A 386 -16.32 3.60 -15.20
C MET A 386 -15.98 2.55 -14.15
N VAL A 387 -14.89 1.81 -14.38
CA VAL A 387 -14.27 0.87 -13.44
C VAL A 387 -12.76 1.02 -13.49
N MET A 388 -12.06 0.57 -12.43
CA MET A 388 -10.61 0.62 -12.36
C MET A 388 -10.02 -0.78 -12.55
N ILE A 389 -9.12 -0.93 -13.55
CA ILE A 389 -8.44 -2.18 -13.88
C ILE A 389 -6.96 -1.96 -14.20
N SER A 390 -6.20 -3.03 -14.40
CA SER A 390 -4.82 -2.95 -14.86
C SER A 390 -4.74 -2.46 -16.32
N SER A 391 -3.59 -1.93 -16.71
CA SER A 391 -3.35 -1.56 -18.10
C SER A 391 -3.40 -2.76 -19.04
N GLY A 392 -2.97 -3.95 -18.56
CA GLY A 392 -3.04 -5.19 -19.33
C GLY A 392 -4.47 -5.62 -19.63
N GLN A 393 -5.35 -5.61 -18.61
CA GLN A 393 -6.75 -5.95 -18.81
C GLN A 393 -7.46 -4.90 -19.68
N ASN A 394 -7.18 -3.61 -19.47
CA ASN A 394 -7.70 -2.53 -20.30
C ASN A 394 -7.31 -2.69 -21.78
N SER A 395 -6.06 -3.06 -22.05
CA SER A 395 -5.59 -3.32 -23.43
C SER A 395 -6.28 -4.54 -24.06
N THR A 396 -6.71 -5.51 -23.25
CA THR A 396 -7.45 -6.69 -23.73
C THR A 396 -8.89 -6.34 -24.07
N LEU A 397 -9.53 -5.51 -23.27
CA LEU A 397 -10.95 -5.15 -23.44
C LEU A 397 -11.14 -4.10 -24.53
N THR A 398 -10.21 -3.19 -24.68
CA THR A 398 -10.21 -2.13 -25.73
C THR A 398 -11.58 -1.38 -25.81
N ASN A 399 -11.98 -0.93 -27.00
CA ASN A 399 -13.31 -0.36 -27.28
C ASN A 399 -14.37 -1.44 -27.62
N SER A 400 -14.27 -2.63 -26.99
CA SER A 400 -15.25 -3.69 -27.18
C SER A 400 -16.61 -3.30 -26.61
N CYS A 401 -17.70 -3.83 -27.20
CA CYS A 401 -19.04 -3.64 -26.68
C CYS A 401 -19.24 -4.35 -25.34
N PHE A 402 -20.33 -4.02 -24.66
CA PHE A 402 -20.69 -4.61 -23.37
C PHE A 402 -20.74 -6.14 -23.42
N GLU A 403 -21.33 -6.71 -24.45
CA GLU A 403 -21.54 -8.15 -24.62
C GLU A 403 -20.22 -8.94 -24.68
N VAL A 404 -19.21 -8.38 -25.37
CA VAL A 404 -17.86 -8.97 -25.44
C VAL A 404 -17.17 -8.90 -24.07
N LYS A 405 -17.21 -7.75 -23.40
CA LYS A 405 -16.65 -7.57 -22.06
C LYS A 405 -17.34 -8.47 -21.03
N HIS A 406 -18.65 -8.64 -21.15
CA HIS A 406 -19.46 -9.53 -20.32
C HIS A 406 -18.99 -10.98 -20.44
N ALA A 407 -18.76 -11.46 -21.67
CA ALA A 407 -18.26 -12.83 -21.90
C ALA A 407 -16.84 -13.03 -21.31
N VAL A 408 -15.97 -12.03 -21.38
CA VAL A 408 -14.65 -12.06 -20.74
C VAL A 408 -14.80 -12.17 -19.23
N MET A 409 -15.68 -11.36 -18.63
CA MET A 409 -15.91 -11.34 -17.18
C MET A 409 -16.49 -12.64 -16.65
N GLN A 410 -17.40 -13.27 -17.41
CA GLN A 410 -17.92 -14.60 -17.07
C GLN A 410 -16.82 -15.66 -17.02
N ARG A 411 -15.86 -15.63 -17.97
CA ARG A 411 -14.70 -16.53 -17.92
C ARG A 411 -13.84 -16.30 -16.68
N TYR A 412 -13.59 -15.03 -16.30
CA TYR A 412 -12.80 -14.69 -15.12
C TYR A 412 -13.51 -15.13 -13.83
N ALA A 413 -14.84 -14.93 -13.74
CA ALA A 413 -15.64 -15.40 -12.64
C ALA A 413 -15.67 -16.94 -12.52
N SER A 414 -15.48 -17.66 -13.63
CA SER A 414 -15.38 -19.14 -13.66
C SER A 414 -13.96 -19.66 -13.37
N GLY A 415 -13.02 -18.80 -13.00
CA GLY A 415 -11.64 -19.19 -12.65
C GLY A 415 -10.64 -19.20 -13.81
N ASN A 416 -11.06 -18.79 -15.01
CA ASN A 416 -10.18 -18.68 -16.19
C ASN A 416 -9.67 -17.24 -16.39
N GLY A 417 -9.13 -16.64 -15.34
CA GLY A 417 -8.58 -15.29 -15.30
C GLY A 417 -8.75 -14.64 -13.94
N THR A 418 -8.37 -13.37 -13.83
CA THR A 418 -8.40 -12.63 -12.57
C THR A 418 -9.47 -11.55 -12.61
N VAL A 419 -10.34 -11.54 -11.58
CA VAL A 419 -11.27 -10.44 -11.33
C VAL A 419 -10.50 -9.30 -10.67
N GLU A 420 -10.29 -8.21 -11.40
CA GLU A 420 -9.53 -7.07 -10.93
C GLU A 420 -10.38 -5.97 -10.28
N SER A 421 -11.69 -5.91 -10.56
CA SER A 421 -12.62 -4.97 -9.95
C SER A 421 -13.93 -5.64 -9.57
N LEU A 422 -14.33 -5.50 -8.33
CA LEU A 422 -15.61 -5.98 -7.83
C LEU A 422 -16.77 -5.13 -8.36
N LYS A 423 -16.54 -3.84 -8.58
CA LYS A 423 -17.50 -2.97 -9.27
C LYS A 423 -17.79 -3.48 -10.68
N MET A 424 -16.75 -3.90 -11.41
CA MET A 424 -16.88 -4.49 -12.73
C MET A 424 -17.63 -5.83 -12.66
N LEU A 425 -17.26 -6.71 -11.73
CA LEU A 425 -17.94 -7.99 -11.51
C LEU A 425 -19.43 -7.78 -11.21
N TYR A 426 -19.76 -6.81 -10.37
CA TYR A 426 -21.15 -6.48 -10.04
C TYR A 426 -21.97 -6.08 -11.28
N VAL A 427 -21.42 -5.20 -12.14
CA VAL A 427 -22.08 -4.78 -13.37
C VAL A 427 -22.41 -5.97 -14.25
N TYR A 428 -21.42 -6.80 -14.55
CA TYR A 428 -21.62 -7.95 -15.45
C TYR A 428 -22.36 -9.13 -14.82
N SER A 429 -22.54 -9.14 -13.51
CA SER A 429 -23.41 -10.11 -12.84
C SER A 429 -24.88 -9.68 -12.77
N LYS A 430 -25.12 -8.36 -12.77
CA LYS A 430 -26.45 -7.78 -12.61
C LYS A 430 -27.14 -7.51 -13.95
N TYR A 431 -26.41 -7.01 -14.94
CA TYR A 431 -26.96 -6.56 -16.20
C TYR A 431 -26.64 -7.53 -17.34
N SER A 432 -27.65 -7.89 -18.13
CA SER A 432 -27.50 -8.69 -19.35
C SER A 432 -27.21 -7.84 -20.59
N SER A 433 -27.54 -6.54 -20.54
CA SER A 433 -27.27 -5.54 -21.56
C SER A 433 -26.96 -4.21 -20.89
N TRP A 434 -26.37 -3.27 -21.62
CA TRP A 434 -25.98 -1.98 -21.10
C TRP A 434 -26.66 -0.86 -21.88
N SER A 435 -27.22 0.10 -21.17
CA SER A 435 -27.98 1.23 -21.73
C SER A 435 -27.69 2.51 -20.96
N LEU A 436 -28.15 3.65 -21.46
CA LEU A 436 -28.05 4.94 -20.75
C LEU A 436 -28.76 4.91 -19.39
N ASP A 437 -29.87 4.18 -19.27
CA ASP A 437 -30.61 4.05 -18.00
C ASP A 437 -29.83 3.18 -17.00
N ASN A 438 -29.15 2.12 -17.49
CA ASN A 438 -28.30 1.30 -16.64
C ASN A 438 -27.08 2.09 -16.11
N ILE A 439 -26.55 3.03 -16.90
CA ILE A 439 -25.49 3.91 -16.46
C ILE A 439 -25.96 4.78 -15.29
N ASP A 440 -27.15 5.39 -15.40
CA ASP A 440 -27.74 6.19 -14.32
C ASP A 440 -27.98 5.34 -13.07
N GLU A 441 -28.62 4.17 -13.24
CA GLU A 441 -28.88 3.25 -12.13
C GLU A 441 -27.58 2.86 -11.41
N HIS A 442 -26.54 2.53 -12.18
CA HIS A 442 -25.26 2.11 -11.61
C HIS A 442 -24.45 3.30 -11.03
N HIS A 443 -24.62 4.51 -11.56
CA HIS A 443 -24.09 5.72 -10.94
C HIS A 443 -24.70 5.93 -9.56
N LEU A 444 -26.04 5.92 -9.46
CA LEU A 444 -26.75 6.03 -8.18
C LEU A 444 -26.38 4.90 -7.21
N PHE A 445 -26.23 3.68 -7.70
CA PHE A 445 -25.73 2.56 -6.89
C PHE A 445 -24.36 2.84 -6.31
N SER A 446 -23.41 3.28 -7.14
CA SER A 446 -22.04 3.59 -6.71
C SER A 446 -22.01 4.71 -5.66
N MET A 447 -22.84 5.75 -5.86
CA MET A 447 -23.00 6.84 -4.89
C MET A 447 -23.58 6.37 -3.56
N LYS A 448 -24.56 5.45 -3.58
CA LYS A 448 -25.11 4.82 -2.36
C LYS A 448 -24.05 4.03 -1.60
N VAL A 449 -23.23 3.24 -2.31
CA VAL A 449 -22.12 2.49 -1.70
C VAL A 449 -21.15 3.46 -1.01
N LEU A 450 -20.75 4.53 -1.69
CA LEU A 450 -19.86 5.54 -1.11
C LEU A 450 -20.49 6.21 0.12
N LYS A 451 -21.75 6.61 0.06
CA LYS A 451 -22.46 7.21 1.21
C LYS A 451 -22.50 6.25 2.41
N CYS A 452 -22.96 5.01 2.22
CA CYS A 452 -23.01 4.00 3.28
C CYS A 452 -21.62 3.69 3.87
N SER A 453 -20.56 3.90 3.10
CA SER A 453 -19.20 3.67 3.57
C SER A 453 -18.73 4.58 4.70
N TYR A 454 -19.42 5.69 4.94
CA TYR A 454 -19.16 6.65 6.04
C TYR A 454 -19.99 6.38 7.29
N GLU A 455 -20.99 5.53 7.19
CA GLU A 455 -21.83 5.22 8.33
C GLU A 455 -21.08 4.37 9.36
N ARG A 456 -21.27 4.68 10.64
CA ARG A 456 -20.55 4.05 11.75
C ARG A 456 -21.07 2.66 12.09
N ASP A 457 -22.31 2.37 11.70
CA ASP A 457 -22.98 1.12 12.02
C ASP A 457 -23.60 0.47 10.78
N SER A 458 -24.11 -0.75 10.97
CA SER A 458 -24.71 -1.53 9.86
C SER A 458 -26.09 -1.03 9.41
N ARG A 459 -26.66 0.04 10.01
CA ARG A 459 -28.03 0.48 9.68
C ARG A 459 -28.16 0.93 8.25
N GLY A 460 -27.19 1.74 7.74
CA GLY A 460 -27.21 2.17 6.37
C GLY A 460 -27.12 1.01 5.37
N TRP A 461 -26.39 -0.05 5.70
CA TRP A 461 -26.31 -1.23 4.86
C TRP A 461 -27.60 -2.07 4.91
N ASN A 462 -28.26 -2.18 6.08
CA ASN A 462 -29.55 -2.86 6.21
C ASN A 462 -30.64 -2.17 5.40
N ASP A 463 -30.59 -0.85 5.31
CA ASP A 463 -31.56 -0.04 4.57
C ASP A 463 -31.07 0.35 3.16
N PHE A 464 -29.99 -0.23 2.67
CA PHE A 464 -29.34 0.14 1.42
C PHE A 464 -30.30 0.28 0.23
N HIS A 465 -31.24 -0.65 0.08
CA HIS A 465 -32.22 -0.62 -1.01
C HIS A 465 -33.26 0.50 -0.87
N ASN A 466 -33.50 0.98 0.36
CA ASN A 466 -34.49 2.00 0.70
C ASN A 466 -33.91 3.42 0.71
N ILE A 467 -32.58 3.60 0.59
CA ILE A 467 -31.96 4.91 0.63
C ILE A 467 -32.48 5.78 -0.53
N ASN A 468 -33.12 6.89 -0.18
CA ASN A 468 -33.59 7.85 -1.15
C ASN A 468 -32.46 8.83 -1.52
N MET A 469 -32.03 8.81 -2.79
CA MET A 469 -30.92 9.62 -3.32
C MET A 469 -31.36 11.00 -3.82
N ARG A 470 -32.64 11.40 -3.62
CA ARG A 470 -33.14 12.71 -4.10
C ARG A 470 -32.50 13.93 -3.41
N ASN A 471 -31.70 13.71 -2.35
CA ASN A 471 -31.05 14.76 -1.56
C ASN A 471 -29.51 14.70 -1.64
N LEU A 472 -28.94 14.11 -2.69
CA LEU A 472 -27.52 14.12 -3.00
C LEU A 472 -27.22 15.03 -4.22
#